data_3e2cc4977ab719f7b24908ff91fd7d9c
#
_entry.id   3e2cc4977ab719f7b24908ff91fd7d9c
#
_cell.length_a   1.000
_cell.length_b   1.000
_cell.length_c   1.000
_cell.angle_alpha   90.00
_cell.angle_beta   90.00
_cell.angle_gamma   90.00
#
_symmetry.space_group_name_H-M   'P 1'
#
loop_
_entity.id
_entity.type
_entity.pdbx_description
1 polymer ?
#
loop_
_entity_poly.entity_id
_entity_poly.type
_entity_poly.pdbx_seq_one_letter_code
_entity_poly.pdbx_strand_id
1 'polypeptide(L)'
;MIKHVIARNKVTKQSMISLALSAAFALFAHAQDELSLQLNGFVDSYHALQVQSPHKIMSSRTRLRLEMRANYGEASLFSSVNLAYNSLIKDQSGAFLREAYFDYAGKYLEVKAGRQIITWGVADGLRLTDLISPMDYTEFMANDYDDIRVPVNAINLKYPGESFSAELVFVPVPEYFVVPSGEDNPWTMPLPANTSMDLSGTPEKRLKNSEVGGRLRFFLENLDFSLTALRTFNKSPVTIASFDPETKSAVIKGIYEPMNVVGGDVSIPVGEIVIRGEVAAYFGEPIALKNSRDYWLRKTFNALLGIDWYAGDNWTFMFQYMHKIIMDYREVLGTEQNTSMLTARISKEVLNNTLKLSVYGMFDVDNVGFYVRPAADYLLNDQITISLGGDWLGGRRGTFKTYKKNTQIWVKGKYFF
;
A
#
# COMPACT_ATOMS: atom_id res chain seq x y z
N MET A 1 -29.97 14.07 -5.73
CA MET A 1 -29.19 14.37 -4.52
C MET A 1 -27.71 13.98 -4.59
N ILE A 2 -27.33 12.97 -5.37
CA ILE A 2 -25.94 12.49 -5.50
C ILE A 2 -25.01 13.48 -6.26
N LYS A 3 -25.51 14.21 -7.27
CA LYS A 3 -24.71 15.19 -8.03
C LYS A 3 -24.18 16.39 -7.21
N HIS A 4 -24.83 16.76 -6.13
CA HIS A 4 -24.40 17.90 -5.29
C HIS A 4 -23.28 17.56 -4.29
N VAL A 5 -23.15 16.30 -3.88
CA VAL A 5 -22.07 15.86 -2.97
C VAL A 5 -20.74 15.73 -3.70
N ILE A 6 -20.76 15.27 -4.96
CA ILE A 6 -19.55 15.14 -5.80
C ILE A 6 -18.99 16.53 -6.17
N ALA A 7 -19.86 17.53 -6.43
CA ALA A 7 -19.42 18.89 -6.74
C ALA A 7 -18.77 19.59 -5.53
N ARG A 8 -19.27 19.36 -4.32
CA ARG A 8 -18.69 19.94 -3.09
C ARG A 8 -17.31 19.40 -2.77
N ASN A 9 -17.04 18.10 -3.04
CA ASN A 9 -15.71 17.51 -2.85
C ASN A 9 -14.67 18.00 -3.88
N LYS A 10 -15.08 18.33 -5.10
CA LYS A 10 -14.17 18.90 -6.11
C LYS A 10 -13.75 20.34 -5.76
N VAL A 11 -14.66 21.17 -5.28
CA VAL A 11 -14.36 22.58 -4.93
C VAL A 11 -13.44 22.66 -3.69
N THR A 12 -13.64 21.80 -2.67
CA THR A 12 -12.75 21.77 -1.49
C THR A 12 -11.36 21.23 -1.81
N LYS A 13 -11.22 20.29 -2.75
CA LYS A 13 -9.90 19.81 -3.20
C LYS A 13 -9.12 20.86 -3.99
N GLN A 14 -9.79 21.61 -4.87
CA GLN A 14 -9.15 22.70 -5.62
C GLN A 14 -8.73 23.87 -4.71
N SER A 15 -9.53 24.23 -3.72
CA SER A 15 -9.18 25.30 -2.77
C SER A 15 -8.01 24.95 -1.88
N MET A 16 -7.85 23.69 -1.47
CA MET A 16 -6.70 23.24 -0.68
C MET A 16 -5.39 23.22 -1.51
N ILE A 17 -5.45 22.86 -2.79
CA ILE A 17 -4.28 22.92 -3.69
C ILE A 17 -3.87 24.38 -3.94
N SER A 18 -4.84 25.29 -4.16
CA SER A 18 -4.58 26.72 -4.30
C SER A 18 -4.01 27.33 -3.02
N LEU A 19 -4.49 26.92 -1.84
CA LEU A 19 -3.99 27.43 -0.55
C LEU A 19 -2.57 26.94 -0.26
N ALA A 20 -2.26 25.69 -0.58
CA ALA A 20 -0.91 25.12 -0.43
C ALA A 20 0.09 25.78 -1.38
N LEU A 21 -0.31 26.03 -2.64
CA LEU A 21 0.50 26.75 -3.62
C LEU A 21 0.67 28.22 -3.23
N SER A 22 -0.37 28.89 -2.73
CA SER A 22 -0.30 30.28 -2.31
C SER A 22 0.53 30.46 -1.03
N ALA A 23 0.44 29.54 -0.08
CA ALA A 23 1.28 29.53 1.13
C ALA A 23 2.76 29.26 0.79
N ALA A 24 3.03 28.34 -0.15
CA ALA A 24 4.36 28.14 -0.68
C ALA A 24 4.88 29.44 -1.32
N PHE A 25 4.10 30.09 -2.19
CA PHE A 25 4.50 31.33 -2.86
C PHE A 25 4.74 32.50 -1.87
N ALA A 26 3.94 32.62 -0.81
CA ALA A 26 4.12 33.67 0.20
C ALA A 26 5.39 33.48 1.07
N LEU A 27 5.81 32.24 1.33
CA LEU A 27 7.08 31.93 1.98
C LEU A 27 8.27 32.27 1.06
N PHE A 28 8.14 32.12 -0.26
CA PHE A 28 9.18 32.46 -1.24
C PHE A 28 9.48 33.95 -1.38
N ALA A 29 8.50 34.81 -1.10
CA ALA A 29 8.66 36.26 -1.29
C ALA A 29 9.58 36.95 -0.27
N HIS A 30 9.99 36.26 0.79
CA HIS A 30 10.79 36.83 1.90
C HIS A 30 12.15 36.16 2.11
N ALA A 31 12.51 35.13 1.32
CA ALA A 31 13.76 34.39 1.47
C ALA A 31 14.78 34.87 0.40
N GLN A 32 15.77 35.66 0.82
CA GLN A 32 16.82 36.16 -0.08
C GLN A 32 18.09 35.28 -0.13
N ASP A 33 18.31 34.37 0.82
CA ASP A 33 19.50 33.50 0.87
C ASP A 33 19.09 32.04 1.12
N GLU A 34 19.69 31.10 0.37
CA GLU A 34 19.64 29.63 0.54
C GLU A 34 18.36 28.86 0.16
N LEU A 35 17.44 29.46 -0.58
CA LEU A 35 16.31 28.70 -1.14
C LEU A 35 16.77 27.81 -2.29
N SER A 36 16.69 26.49 -2.14
CA SER A 36 16.87 25.55 -3.26
C SER A 36 15.55 24.93 -3.67
N LEU A 37 15.29 24.92 -4.98
CA LEU A 37 14.14 24.30 -5.60
C LEU A 37 14.57 23.11 -6.43
N GLN A 38 14.02 21.93 -6.13
CA GLN A 38 14.23 20.70 -6.88
C GLN A 38 12.92 20.31 -7.54
N LEU A 39 12.95 20.04 -8.84
CA LEU A 39 11.84 19.53 -9.60
C LEU A 39 12.27 18.22 -10.26
N ASN A 40 11.57 17.14 -9.94
CA ASN A 40 11.79 15.82 -10.49
C ASN A 40 10.46 15.24 -10.93
N GLY A 41 10.52 14.19 -11.72
CA GLY A 41 9.29 13.52 -12.09
C GLY A 41 9.51 12.38 -13.06
N PHE A 42 8.40 11.84 -13.51
CA PHE A 42 8.42 10.83 -14.57
C PHE A 42 7.10 10.82 -15.34
N VAL A 43 7.20 10.33 -16.56
CA VAL A 43 6.04 9.89 -17.35
C VAL A 43 6.11 8.37 -17.43
N ASP A 44 5.03 7.66 -17.06
CA ASP A 44 4.90 6.24 -17.29
C ASP A 44 3.65 5.92 -18.12
N SER A 45 3.76 4.89 -18.96
CA SER A 45 2.64 4.33 -19.69
C SER A 45 2.64 2.82 -19.49
N TYR A 46 1.51 2.26 -19.02
CA TYR A 46 1.34 0.85 -18.70
C TYR A 46 0.13 0.27 -19.43
N HIS A 47 0.34 -0.82 -20.15
CA HIS A 47 -0.69 -1.51 -20.89
C HIS A 47 -0.63 -3.00 -20.59
N ALA A 48 -1.79 -3.60 -20.33
CA ALA A 48 -1.91 -5.02 -20.04
C ALA A 48 -3.04 -5.67 -20.82
N LEU A 49 -2.80 -6.91 -21.25
CA LEU A 49 -3.74 -7.71 -22.03
C LEU A 49 -3.94 -9.07 -21.35
N GLN A 50 -5.20 -9.48 -21.22
CA GLN A 50 -5.58 -10.79 -20.72
C GLN A 50 -5.08 -11.90 -21.67
N VAL A 51 -4.41 -12.91 -21.11
CA VAL A 51 -3.88 -14.04 -21.90
C VAL A 51 -5.00 -14.98 -22.36
N GLN A 52 -6.01 -15.18 -21.51
CA GLN A 52 -7.13 -16.07 -21.82
C GLN A 52 -8.21 -15.34 -22.64
N SER A 53 -8.93 -16.11 -23.49
CA SER A 53 -10.11 -15.57 -24.20
C SER A 53 -11.14 -15.00 -23.21
N PRO A 54 -11.68 -13.79 -23.49
CA PRO A 54 -11.74 -13.07 -24.77
C PRO A 54 -10.62 -12.04 -25.01
N HIS A 55 -9.46 -12.13 -24.36
CA HIS A 55 -8.29 -11.24 -24.53
C HIS A 55 -8.62 -9.75 -24.28
N LYS A 56 -9.28 -9.48 -23.15
CA LYS A 56 -9.65 -8.11 -22.76
C LYS A 56 -8.42 -7.27 -22.42
N ILE A 57 -8.52 -5.98 -22.67
CA ILE A 57 -7.56 -5.01 -22.10
C ILE A 57 -7.78 -5.02 -20.58
N MET A 58 -6.70 -5.23 -19.82
CA MET A 58 -6.72 -5.32 -18.37
C MET A 58 -6.29 -4.01 -17.71
N SER A 59 -5.44 -3.23 -18.36
CA SER A 59 -5.05 -1.87 -17.98
C SER A 59 -4.58 -1.11 -19.20
N SER A 60 -4.86 0.18 -19.25
CA SER A 60 -4.31 1.10 -20.25
C SER A 60 -4.27 2.49 -19.63
N ARG A 61 -3.11 2.85 -19.08
CA ARG A 61 -2.90 4.08 -18.31
C ARG A 61 -1.62 4.79 -18.74
N THR A 62 -1.70 6.11 -18.83
CA THR A 62 -0.53 7.00 -18.91
C THR A 62 -0.59 7.98 -17.75
N ARG A 63 0.54 8.19 -17.08
CA ARG A 63 0.66 9.03 -15.90
C ARG A 63 1.90 9.91 -15.99
N LEU A 64 1.75 11.19 -15.65
CA LEU A 64 2.82 12.11 -15.33
C LEU A 64 2.84 12.32 -13.82
N ARG A 65 3.96 12.10 -13.17
CA ARG A 65 4.20 12.52 -11.78
C ARG A 65 5.16 13.69 -11.76
N LEU A 66 4.76 14.73 -11.04
CA LEU A 66 5.60 15.89 -10.75
C LEU A 66 5.86 15.96 -9.26
N GLU A 67 7.12 16.07 -8.88
CA GLU A 67 7.57 16.17 -7.50
C GLU A 67 8.40 17.43 -7.33
N MET A 68 7.99 18.30 -6.41
CA MET A 68 8.65 19.53 -6.08
C MET A 68 9.10 19.51 -4.63
N ARG A 69 10.36 19.83 -4.39
CA ARG A 69 10.91 20.07 -3.07
C ARG A 69 11.56 21.44 -3.01
N ALA A 70 11.12 22.25 -2.06
CA ALA A 70 11.70 23.57 -1.77
C ALA A 70 12.36 23.49 -0.39
N ASN A 71 13.66 23.69 -0.31
CA ASN A 71 14.44 23.63 0.94
C ASN A 71 14.87 25.03 1.35
N TYR A 72 14.80 25.29 2.68
CA TYR A 72 15.30 26.50 3.32
C TYR A 72 15.89 26.12 4.70
N GLY A 73 17.20 26.12 4.81
CA GLY A 73 17.89 25.63 6.01
C GLY A 73 17.50 24.18 6.33
N GLU A 74 17.06 23.95 7.56
CA GLU A 74 16.59 22.63 8.05
C GLU A 74 15.13 22.32 7.67
N ALA A 75 14.43 23.26 7.05
CA ALA A 75 13.02 23.10 6.68
C ALA A 75 12.86 22.83 5.17
N SER A 76 11.87 22.05 4.81
CA SER A 76 11.47 21.85 3.43
C SER A 76 9.95 21.72 3.25
N LEU A 77 9.48 22.06 2.05
CA LEU A 77 8.14 21.77 1.57
C LEU A 77 8.25 20.76 0.43
N PHE A 78 7.49 19.69 0.52
CA PHE A 78 7.42 18.67 -0.51
C PHE A 78 6.00 18.58 -1.07
N SER A 79 5.88 18.42 -2.39
CA SER A 79 4.62 18.06 -3.04
C SER A 79 4.85 17.06 -4.17
N SER A 80 3.93 16.11 -4.31
CA SER A 80 3.89 15.13 -5.39
C SER A 80 2.47 15.06 -5.96
N VAL A 81 2.35 15.27 -7.27
CA VAL A 81 1.07 15.31 -7.99
C VAL A 81 1.13 14.33 -9.15
N ASN A 82 0.10 13.53 -9.30
CA ASN A 82 -0.12 12.67 -10.46
C ASN A 82 -1.14 13.32 -11.39
N LEU A 83 -0.81 13.44 -12.68
CA LEU A 83 -1.75 13.65 -13.77
C LEU A 83 -1.88 12.34 -14.52
N ALA A 84 -3.06 11.74 -14.51
CA ALA A 84 -3.26 10.41 -15.07
C ALA A 84 -4.40 10.41 -16.09
N TYR A 85 -4.24 9.58 -17.11
CA TYR A 85 -5.30 9.17 -18.01
C TYR A 85 -5.41 7.66 -17.99
N ASN A 86 -6.58 7.13 -17.64
CA ASN A 86 -6.90 5.72 -17.65
C ASN A 86 -8.08 5.48 -18.58
N SER A 87 -7.89 4.69 -19.63
CA SER A 87 -8.92 4.47 -20.66
C SER A 87 -10.03 3.54 -20.19
N LEU A 88 -9.80 2.71 -19.16
CA LEU A 88 -10.77 1.76 -18.63
C LEU A 88 -11.47 2.34 -17.40
N ILE A 89 -10.72 2.81 -16.43
CA ILE A 89 -11.23 3.25 -15.13
C ILE A 89 -11.25 4.79 -15.15
N LYS A 90 -12.35 5.37 -15.62
CA LYS A 90 -12.47 6.83 -15.83
C LYS A 90 -12.22 7.63 -14.56
N ASP A 91 -12.61 7.12 -13.39
CA ASP A 91 -12.40 7.79 -12.10
C ASP A 91 -10.92 7.86 -11.70
N GLN A 92 -10.04 7.09 -12.37
CA GLN A 92 -8.59 7.17 -12.23
C GLN A 92 -7.95 8.15 -13.25
N SER A 93 -8.76 8.91 -13.99
CA SER A 93 -8.28 9.97 -14.87
C SER A 93 -8.46 11.34 -14.22
N GLY A 94 -7.41 12.16 -14.23
CA GLY A 94 -7.41 13.50 -13.64
C GLY A 94 -6.12 13.88 -12.95
N ALA A 95 -6.20 14.93 -12.13
CA ALA A 95 -5.11 15.40 -11.29
C ALA A 95 -5.33 14.92 -9.84
N PHE A 96 -4.33 14.28 -9.26
CA PHE A 96 -4.39 13.70 -7.91
C PHE A 96 -3.20 14.18 -7.09
N LEU A 97 -3.47 14.84 -5.97
CA LEU A 97 -2.45 15.13 -4.98
C LEU A 97 -2.04 13.82 -4.28
N ARG A 98 -0.81 13.38 -4.50
CA ARG A 98 -0.26 12.22 -3.83
C ARG A 98 0.23 12.60 -2.43
N GLU A 99 1.23 13.48 -2.35
CA GLU A 99 1.77 13.94 -1.09
C GLU A 99 1.92 15.46 -1.08
N ALA A 100 1.75 16.07 0.08
CA ALA A 100 2.06 17.47 0.33
C ALA A 100 2.31 17.64 1.83
N TYR A 101 3.54 17.92 2.21
CA TYR A 101 3.92 18.06 3.60
C TYR A 101 5.04 19.07 3.81
N PHE A 102 5.04 19.65 5.00
CA PHE A 102 6.17 20.35 5.59
C PHE A 102 7.07 19.32 6.28
N ASP A 103 8.37 19.49 6.16
CA ASP A 103 9.40 18.65 6.75
C ASP A 103 10.45 19.54 7.39
N TYR A 104 10.74 19.32 8.69
CA TYR A 104 11.78 19.98 9.44
C TYR A 104 12.75 18.92 9.98
N ALA A 105 14.02 19.02 9.64
CA ALA A 105 15.03 18.04 9.97
C ALA A 105 16.10 18.67 10.92
N GLY A 106 15.71 18.93 12.17
CA GLY A 106 16.61 19.45 13.19
C GLY A 106 17.43 18.35 13.88
N LYS A 107 18.47 18.75 14.58
CA LYS A 107 19.42 17.83 15.25
C LYS A 107 18.76 16.86 16.23
N TYR A 108 17.74 17.29 16.96
CA TYR A 108 17.09 16.51 18.02
C TYR A 108 15.61 16.23 17.74
N LEU A 109 15.06 16.86 16.73
CA LEU A 109 13.65 16.73 16.40
C LEU A 109 13.46 16.87 14.90
N GLU A 110 12.89 15.85 14.30
CA GLU A 110 12.34 15.90 12.94
C GLU A 110 10.82 16.00 13.05
N VAL A 111 10.21 16.85 12.23
CA VAL A 111 8.75 17.05 12.17
C VAL A 111 8.32 16.94 10.73
N LYS A 112 7.42 16.01 10.44
CA LYS A 112 6.78 15.95 9.13
C LYS A 112 5.25 16.10 9.31
N ALA A 113 4.67 17.15 8.73
CA ALA A 113 3.26 17.48 8.90
C ALA A 113 2.58 17.69 7.55
N GLY A 114 1.51 16.97 7.29
CA GLY A 114 0.74 17.05 6.05
C GLY A 114 0.36 15.68 5.49
N ARG A 115 0.06 15.65 4.19
CA ARG A 115 -0.30 14.43 3.46
C ARG A 115 0.96 13.67 3.08
N GLN A 116 1.18 12.52 3.68
CA GLN A 116 2.42 11.75 3.58
C GLN A 116 2.17 10.24 3.58
N ILE A 117 3.09 9.47 3.05
CA ILE A 117 3.14 8.03 3.17
C ILE A 117 4.03 7.67 4.34
N ILE A 118 3.53 6.82 5.25
CA ILE A 118 4.26 6.32 6.42
C ILE A 118 4.36 4.81 6.31
N THR A 119 5.59 4.30 6.38
CA THR A 119 5.90 2.87 6.23
C THR A 119 6.65 2.38 7.45
N TRP A 120 6.12 1.34 8.10
CA TRP A 120 6.75 0.64 9.21
C TRP A 120 6.98 -0.84 8.85
N GLY A 121 7.80 -1.55 9.64
CA GLY A 121 8.11 -2.96 9.40
C GLY A 121 9.24 -3.19 8.38
N VAL A 122 9.57 -4.46 8.18
CA VAL A 122 10.66 -4.92 7.30
C VAL A 122 10.21 -5.95 6.25
N ALA A 123 8.93 -6.31 6.24
CA ALA A 123 8.35 -7.25 5.29
C ALA A 123 8.26 -6.63 3.89
N ASP A 124 8.52 -7.42 2.83
CA ASP A 124 8.36 -7.03 1.43
C ASP A 124 7.09 -7.68 0.83
N GLY A 125 6.14 -6.84 0.41
CA GLY A 125 4.87 -7.31 -0.16
C GLY A 125 3.85 -7.84 0.84
N LEU A 126 4.23 -8.02 2.12
CA LEU A 126 3.37 -8.40 3.24
C LEU A 126 3.31 -7.27 4.28
N ARG A 127 2.33 -7.29 5.16
CA ARG A 127 2.11 -6.19 6.11
C ARG A 127 1.70 -6.74 7.46
N LEU A 128 2.55 -6.54 8.48
CA LEU A 128 2.28 -6.90 9.85
C LEU A 128 2.21 -5.66 10.75
N THR A 129 3.28 -4.85 10.80
CA THR A 129 3.33 -3.59 11.56
C THR A 129 3.10 -2.36 10.67
N ASP A 130 3.18 -2.51 9.35
CA ASP A 130 2.99 -1.45 8.35
C ASP A 130 1.49 -1.20 8.08
N LEU A 131 0.80 -0.57 9.03
CA LEU A 131 -0.67 -0.43 9.01
C LEU A 131 -1.15 1.02 8.85
N ILE A 132 -0.29 2.03 8.91
CA ILE A 132 -0.70 3.44 8.91
C ILE A 132 -1.21 3.85 7.53
N SER A 133 -0.39 3.71 6.48
CA SER A 133 -0.78 4.01 5.10
C SER A 133 -1.43 2.78 4.46
N PRO A 134 -2.73 2.79 4.16
CA PRO A 134 -3.40 1.67 3.51
C PRO A 134 -2.99 1.53 2.04
N MET A 135 -3.57 0.57 1.32
CA MET A 135 -3.25 0.29 -0.07
C MET A 135 -4.43 0.59 -0.99
N ASP A 136 -4.13 1.07 -2.19
CA ASP A 136 -5.07 1.21 -3.30
C ASP A 136 -4.89 0.05 -4.28
N TYR A 137 -5.83 -0.87 -4.26
CA TYR A 137 -5.88 -2.02 -5.15
C TYR A 137 -6.75 -1.81 -6.38
N THR A 138 -7.16 -0.56 -6.70
CA THR A 138 -8.05 -0.25 -7.82
C THR A 138 -7.56 -0.87 -9.12
N GLU A 139 -6.27 -0.83 -9.41
CA GLU A 139 -5.65 -1.49 -10.58
C GLU A 139 -4.80 -2.71 -10.18
N PHE A 140 -5.10 -3.32 -9.09
CA PHE A 140 -4.52 -4.48 -8.42
C PHE A 140 -3.04 -4.77 -8.71
N MET A 141 -2.65 -4.99 -9.96
CA MET A 141 -1.29 -5.41 -10.37
C MET A 141 -0.56 -4.40 -11.26
N ALA A 142 -1.19 -3.29 -11.65
CA ALA A 142 -0.60 -2.36 -12.62
C ALA A 142 0.47 -1.44 -12.02
N ASN A 143 0.47 -1.25 -10.71
CA ASN A 143 1.39 -0.37 -10.01
C ASN A 143 2.49 -1.15 -9.29
N ASP A 144 3.62 -0.50 -9.09
CA ASP A 144 4.65 -0.98 -8.18
C ASP A 144 4.12 -0.96 -6.74
N TYR A 145 4.59 -1.88 -5.88
CA TYR A 145 4.06 -2.06 -4.53
C TYR A 145 4.06 -0.77 -3.68
N ASP A 146 5.11 0.03 -3.78
CA ASP A 146 5.18 1.29 -3.03
C ASP A 146 4.27 2.37 -3.60
N ASP A 147 3.91 2.27 -4.87
CA ASP A 147 3.05 3.24 -5.55
C ASP A 147 1.57 3.10 -5.18
N ILE A 148 1.14 1.91 -4.76
CA ILE A 148 -0.24 1.66 -4.34
C ILE A 148 -0.54 2.12 -2.91
N ARG A 149 0.43 2.66 -2.17
CA ARG A 149 0.20 3.20 -0.83
C ARG A 149 -0.67 4.44 -0.88
N VAL A 150 -1.72 4.46 -0.06
CA VAL A 150 -2.59 5.63 0.12
C VAL A 150 -1.94 6.54 1.16
N PRO A 151 -1.60 7.79 0.81
CA PRO A 151 -1.05 8.73 1.76
C PRO A 151 -2.11 9.15 2.79
N VAL A 152 -1.67 9.40 4.02
CA VAL A 152 -2.50 9.87 5.15
C VAL A 152 -2.14 11.30 5.51
N ASN A 153 -3.12 12.08 5.99
CA ASN A 153 -2.83 13.37 6.61
C ASN A 153 -2.36 13.10 8.04
N ALA A 154 -1.11 13.41 8.35
CA ALA A 154 -0.50 13.06 9.63
C ALA A 154 0.45 14.13 10.14
N ILE A 155 0.67 14.11 11.45
CA ILE A 155 1.83 14.72 12.10
C ILE A 155 2.73 13.57 12.55
N ASN A 156 3.97 13.58 12.09
CA ASN A 156 4.99 12.61 12.46
C ASN A 156 6.12 13.38 13.15
N LEU A 157 6.39 13.03 14.39
CA LEU A 157 7.47 13.58 15.21
C LEU A 157 8.51 12.49 15.43
N LYS A 158 9.78 12.79 15.17
CA LYS A 158 10.85 11.82 15.35
C LYS A 158 12.04 12.43 16.07
N TYR A 159 12.56 11.71 17.04
CA TYR A 159 13.86 11.95 17.65
C TYR A 159 14.91 11.10 16.88
N PRO A 160 15.86 11.73 16.15
CA PRO A 160 16.86 11.02 15.35
C PRO A 160 18.16 10.80 16.14
N GLY A 161 18.13 9.95 17.17
CA GLY A 161 19.34 9.64 17.93
C GLY A 161 20.27 8.65 17.18
N GLU A 162 21.55 8.62 17.56
CA GLU A 162 22.57 7.78 16.92
C GLU A 162 22.36 6.28 17.16
N SER A 163 22.12 5.88 18.41
CA SER A 163 21.91 4.47 18.79
C SER A 163 20.45 4.05 18.81
N PHE A 164 19.53 5.02 18.88
CA PHE A 164 18.10 4.76 18.79
C PHE A 164 17.35 5.96 18.21
N SER A 165 16.22 5.72 17.63
CA SER A 165 15.25 6.76 17.25
C SER A 165 13.89 6.46 17.86
N ALA A 166 13.15 7.53 18.20
CA ALA A 166 11.78 7.43 18.67
C ALA A 166 10.86 8.20 17.72
N GLU A 167 9.78 7.60 17.29
CA GLU A 167 8.82 8.16 16.36
C GLU A 167 7.42 8.14 16.97
N LEU A 168 6.68 9.25 16.83
CA LEU A 168 5.29 9.38 17.22
C LEU A 168 4.48 9.88 16.03
N VAL A 169 3.45 9.15 15.65
CA VAL A 169 2.56 9.48 14.53
C VAL A 169 1.15 9.71 15.04
N PHE A 170 0.54 10.79 14.56
CA PHE A 170 -0.87 11.11 14.79
C PHE A 170 -1.58 11.32 13.46
N VAL A 171 -2.64 10.54 13.20
CA VAL A 171 -3.49 10.62 12.01
C VAL A 171 -4.89 11.03 12.44
N PRO A 172 -5.30 12.31 12.22
CA PRO A 172 -6.60 12.82 12.67
C PRO A 172 -7.79 12.08 12.04
N VAL A 173 -7.64 11.69 10.77
CA VAL A 173 -8.68 11.02 9.98
C VAL A 173 -8.05 9.82 9.28
N PRO A 174 -8.40 8.59 9.66
CA PRO A 174 -7.92 7.38 9.03
C PRO A 174 -8.28 7.29 7.55
N GLU A 175 -7.40 6.70 6.77
CA GLU A 175 -7.67 6.23 5.41
C GLU A 175 -7.78 4.70 5.43
N TYR A 176 -8.48 4.14 4.45
CA TYR A 176 -8.77 2.71 4.35
C TYR A 176 -8.34 2.16 2.99
N PHE A 177 -8.29 0.85 2.86
CA PHE A 177 -7.99 0.20 1.59
C PHE A 177 -9.01 0.61 0.54
N VAL A 178 -8.51 0.92 -0.65
CA VAL A 178 -9.32 1.10 -1.84
C VAL A 178 -9.33 -0.22 -2.59
N VAL A 179 -10.53 -0.77 -2.82
CA VAL A 179 -10.69 -2.04 -3.53
C VAL A 179 -11.18 -1.78 -4.95
N PRO A 180 -10.88 -2.68 -5.89
CA PRO A 180 -11.39 -2.58 -7.26
C PRO A 180 -12.91 -2.51 -7.26
N SER A 181 -13.46 -1.55 -7.98
CA SER A 181 -14.91 -1.34 -8.10
C SER A 181 -15.27 -0.80 -9.48
N GLY A 182 -16.55 -0.91 -9.84
CA GLY A 182 -17.07 -0.49 -11.15
C GLY A 182 -17.13 -1.62 -12.17
N GLU A 183 -18.04 -1.50 -13.14
CA GLU A 183 -18.27 -2.52 -14.17
C GLU A 183 -17.12 -2.60 -15.19
N ASP A 184 -16.49 -1.46 -15.46
CA ASP A 184 -15.38 -1.36 -16.43
C ASP A 184 -14.03 -1.79 -15.85
N ASN A 185 -13.93 -2.00 -14.51
CA ASN A 185 -12.68 -2.42 -13.89
C ASN A 185 -12.55 -3.95 -13.92
N PRO A 186 -11.57 -4.51 -14.65
CA PRO A 186 -11.39 -5.96 -14.76
C PRO A 186 -11.07 -6.66 -13.43
N TRP A 187 -10.64 -5.90 -12.43
CA TRP A 187 -10.27 -6.40 -11.10
C TRP A 187 -11.42 -6.32 -10.10
N THR A 188 -12.58 -5.78 -10.49
CA THR A 188 -13.77 -5.80 -9.64
C THR A 188 -14.13 -7.24 -9.28
N MET A 189 -14.36 -7.48 -7.97
CA MET A 189 -14.75 -8.81 -7.50
C MET A 189 -16.06 -9.26 -8.15
N PRO A 190 -16.08 -10.43 -8.80
CA PRO A 190 -17.32 -10.96 -9.36
C PRO A 190 -18.30 -11.30 -8.23
N LEU A 191 -19.45 -10.67 -8.25
CA LEU A 191 -20.52 -10.91 -7.27
C LEU A 191 -21.59 -11.83 -7.86
N PRO A 192 -22.31 -12.61 -7.03
CA PRO A 192 -23.51 -13.33 -7.45
C PRO A 192 -24.57 -12.38 -7.99
N ALA A 193 -25.49 -12.90 -8.80
CA ALA A 193 -26.62 -12.11 -9.30
C ALA A 193 -27.42 -11.49 -8.14
N ASN A 194 -27.93 -10.28 -8.34
CA ASN A 194 -28.66 -9.51 -7.33
C ASN A 194 -27.86 -9.24 -6.03
N THR A 195 -26.53 -9.19 -6.13
CA THR A 195 -25.66 -8.87 -5.00
C THR A 195 -24.93 -7.56 -5.27
N SER A 196 -24.93 -6.65 -4.33
CA SER A 196 -24.15 -5.41 -4.34
C SER A 196 -23.12 -5.39 -3.20
N MET A 197 -22.09 -4.56 -3.35
CA MET A 197 -21.09 -4.34 -2.31
C MET A 197 -21.13 -2.88 -1.86
N ASP A 198 -21.24 -2.66 -0.55
CA ASP A 198 -21.21 -1.36 0.09
C ASP A 198 -20.09 -1.32 1.14
N LEU A 199 -18.99 -0.66 0.81
CA LEU A 199 -17.84 -0.46 1.69
C LEU A 199 -17.78 0.96 2.24
N SER A 200 -18.86 1.75 2.12
CA SER A 200 -18.92 3.15 2.56
C SER A 200 -19.05 3.32 4.08
N GLY A 201 -19.26 2.23 4.82
CA GLY A 201 -19.46 2.21 6.29
C GLY A 201 -18.20 2.57 7.10
N THR A 202 -17.30 3.39 6.55
CA THR A 202 -16.10 3.85 7.26
C THR A 202 -16.49 4.71 8.47
N PRO A 203 -15.71 4.66 9.57
CA PRO A 203 -15.95 5.49 10.74
C PRO A 203 -16.03 6.98 10.42
N GLU A 204 -16.86 7.69 11.15
CA GLU A 204 -17.04 9.14 10.99
C GLU A 204 -15.69 9.87 11.12
N LYS A 205 -15.50 10.92 10.32
CA LYS A 205 -14.31 11.79 10.35
C LYS A 205 -14.31 12.70 11.58
N ARG A 206 -14.03 12.11 12.75
CA ARG A 206 -13.97 12.80 14.05
C ARG A 206 -12.68 12.43 14.77
N LEU A 207 -12.17 13.33 15.63
CA LEU A 207 -10.93 13.09 16.40
C LEU A 207 -10.99 11.85 17.30
N LYS A 208 -12.18 11.43 17.77
CA LYS A 208 -12.34 10.17 18.53
C LYS A 208 -11.92 8.93 17.74
N ASN A 209 -11.94 9.02 16.41
CA ASN A 209 -11.56 7.98 15.47
C ASN A 209 -10.15 8.20 14.90
N SER A 210 -9.35 9.09 15.51
CA SER A 210 -7.96 9.30 15.12
C SER A 210 -7.11 8.05 15.40
N GLU A 211 -5.99 7.95 14.69
CA GLU A 211 -4.97 6.93 14.93
C GLU A 211 -3.77 7.58 15.60
N VAL A 212 -3.15 6.82 16.48
CA VAL A 212 -1.90 7.22 17.13
C VAL A 212 -0.98 6.02 17.24
N GLY A 213 0.28 6.20 16.91
CA GLY A 213 1.27 5.16 17.02
C GLY A 213 2.63 5.69 17.43
N GLY A 214 3.40 4.84 18.10
CA GLY A 214 4.77 5.09 18.46
C GLY A 214 5.66 3.94 18.02
N ARG A 215 6.89 4.27 17.64
CA ARG A 215 7.93 3.32 17.24
C ARG A 215 9.25 3.71 17.88
N LEU A 216 9.93 2.75 18.48
CA LEU A 216 11.31 2.86 18.95
C LEU A 216 12.17 1.97 18.04
N ARG A 217 13.22 2.53 17.45
CA ARG A 217 14.20 1.78 16.66
C ARG A 217 15.56 1.86 17.35
N PHE A 218 16.24 0.74 17.40
CA PHE A 218 17.56 0.58 17.98
C PHE A 218 18.52 0.13 16.89
N PHE A 219 19.66 0.81 16.80
CA PHE A 219 20.71 0.56 15.82
C PHE A 219 21.94 0.04 16.55
N LEU A 220 22.18 -1.26 16.45
CA LEU A 220 23.35 -1.91 17.01
C LEU A 220 24.28 -2.33 15.87
N GLU A 221 25.52 -2.68 16.17
CA GLU A 221 26.56 -2.95 15.17
C GLU A 221 26.15 -3.97 14.12
N ASN A 222 25.45 -5.06 14.52
CA ASN A 222 25.01 -6.15 13.62
C ASN A 222 23.53 -6.49 13.79
N LEU A 223 22.75 -5.58 14.34
CA LEU A 223 21.34 -5.83 14.66
C LEU A 223 20.57 -4.51 14.70
N ASP A 224 19.64 -4.35 13.78
CA ASP A 224 18.60 -3.33 13.89
C ASP A 224 17.30 -3.98 14.36
N PHE A 225 16.63 -3.37 15.35
CA PHE A 225 15.31 -3.83 15.74
C PHE A 225 14.39 -2.67 16.11
N SER A 226 13.10 -2.89 16.03
CA SER A 226 12.11 -1.91 16.46
C SER A 226 11.01 -2.51 17.34
N LEU A 227 10.44 -1.65 18.18
CA LEU A 227 9.23 -1.91 18.95
C LEU A 227 8.17 -0.90 18.52
N THR A 228 6.97 -1.39 18.30
CA THR A 228 5.86 -0.59 17.74
C THR A 228 4.59 -0.81 18.55
N ALA A 229 3.88 0.28 18.81
CA ALA A 229 2.53 0.25 19.34
C ALA A 229 1.65 1.21 18.55
N LEU A 230 0.47 0.76 18.13
CA LEU A 230 -0.42 1.52 17.25
C LEU A 230 -1.88 1.28 17.66
N ARG A 231 -2.64 2.36 17.84
CA ARG A 231 -4.10 2.35 17.82
C ARG A 231 -4.57 2.74 16.44
N THR A 232 -5.26 1.85 15.76
CA THR A 232 -5.69 1.98 14.37
C THR A 232 -7.04 1.31 14.15
N PHE A 233 -7.41 1.10 12.90
CA PHE A 233 -8.55 0.31 12.46
C PHE A 233 -8.08 -0.86 11.59
N ASN A 234 -8.92 -1.88 11.43
CA ASN A 234 -8.72 -2.85 10.35
C ASN A 234 -8.86 -2.12 9.01
N LYS A 235 -7.75 -1.80 8.37
CA LYS A 235 -7.70 -1.02 7.12
C LYS A 235 -8.40 -1.72 5.95
N SER A 236 -8.31 -3.05 5.89
CA SER A 236 -9.10 -3.88 4.98
C SER A 236 -10.41 -4.25 5.68
N PRO A 237 -11.58 -3.92 5.12
CA PRO A 237 -12.85 -4.21 5.78
C PRO A 237 -13.09 -5.71 5.88
N VAL A 238 -13.63 -6.14 7.02
CA VAL A 238 -14.29 -7.43 7.10
C VAL A 238 -15.66 -7.32 6.46
N THR A 239 -16.00 -8.25 5.58
CA THR A 239 -17.25 -8.21 4.84
C THR A 239 -18.28 -9.15 5.47
N ILE A 240 -19.50 -8.63 5.65
CA ILE A 240 -20.68 -9.40 6.08
C ILE A 240 -21.78 -9.27 5.04
N ALA A 241 -22.47 -10.37 4.71
CA ALA A 241 -23.57 -10.38 3.77
C ALA A 241 -24.92 -10.22 4.47
N SER A 242 -25.74 -9.28 4.00
CA SER A 242 -27.14 -9.10 4.42
C SER A 242 -28.04 -9.46 3.25
N PHE A 243 -28.95 -10.40 3.43
CA PHE A 243 -29.93 -10.83 2.41
C PHE A 243 -31.30 -10.24 2.73
N ASP A 244 -31.93 -9.63 1.73
CA ASP A 244 -33.32 -9.16 1.80
C ASP A 244 -34.23 -10.19 1.10
N PRO A 245 -35.12 -10.87 1.85
CA PRO A 245 -36.00 -11.88 1.28
C PRO A 245 -37.07 -11.32 0.33
N GLU A 246 -37.51 -10.05 0.52
CA GLU A 246 -38.56 -9.45 -0.28
C GLU A 246 -38.06 -9.11 -1.69
N THR A 247 -36.90 -8.47 -1.78
CA THR A 247 -36.27 -8.09 -3.05
C THR A 247 -35.40 -9.21 -3.64
N LYS A 248 -35.17 -10.29 -2.90
CA LYS A 248 -34.22 -11.38 -3.24
C LYS A 248 -32.83 -10.85 -3.61
N SER A 249 -32.42 -9.79 -2.95
CA SER A 249 -31.13 -9.14 -3.14
C SER A 249 -30.23 -9.34 -1.93
N ALA A 250 -28.92 -9.32 -2.15
CA ALA A 250 -27.92 -9.33 -1.09
C ALA A 250 -27.07 -8.07 -1.13
N VAL A 251 -26.68 -7.58 0.05
CA VAL A 251 -25.73 -6.48 0.18
C VAL A 251 -24.55 -6.96 1.03
N ILE A 252 -23.36 -6.90 0.49
CA ILE A 252 -22.11 -7.16 1.21
C ILE A 252 -21.64 -5.84 1.80
N LYS A 253 -21.62 -5.73 3.13
CA LYS A 253 -21.20 -4.54 3.85
C LYS A 253 -19.79 -4.66 4.40
N GLY A 254 -19.00 -3.60 4.28
CA GLY A 254 -17.68 -3.49 4.89
C GLY A 254 -17.78 -3.05 6.35
N ILE A 255 -17.09 -3.75 7.24
CA ILE A 255 -17.00 -3.46 8.67
C ILE A 255 -15.59 -2.97 8.99
N TYR A 256 -15.51 -1.84 9.68
CA TYR A 256 -14.27 -1.19 10.10
C TYR A 256 -14.31 -0.99 11.62
N GLU A 257 -13.50 -1.74 12.35
CA GLU A 257 -13.44 -1.71 13.81
C GLU A 257 -12.09 -1.15 14.30
N PRO A 258 -12.07 -0.41 15.40
CA PRO A 258 -10.84 0.00 16.02
C PRO A 258 -10.09 -1.21 16.60
N MET A 259 -8.78 -1.22 16.40
CA MET A 259 -7.92 -2.24 16.98
C MET A 259 -6.63 -1.63 17.52
N ASN A 260 -6.00 -2.31 18.49
CA ASN A 260 -4.68 -1.97 18.97
C ASN A 260 -3.67 -3.02 18.47
N VAL A 261 -2.50 -2.55 18.10
CA VAL A 261 -1.42 -3.39 17.59
C VAL A 261 -0.17 -3.14 18.42
N VAL A 262 0.47 -4.20 18.83
CA VAL A 262 1.81 -4.17 19.46
C VAL A 262 2.67 -5.14 18.67
N GLY A 263 3.84 -4.71 18.28
CA GLY A 263 4.72 -5.52 17.45
C GLY A 263 6.15 -5.00 17.44
N GLY A 264 6.92 -5.55 16.53
CA GLY A 264 8.29 -5.14 16.31
C GLY A 264 8.89 -5.89 15.14
N ASP A 265 10.02 -5.41 14.72
CA ASP A 265 10.80 -5.99 13.63
C ASP A 265 12.28 -6.06 13.99
N VAL A 266 12.99 -6.94 13.29
CA VAL A 266 14.43 -7.15 13.43
C VAL A 266 15.06 -7.37 12.07
N SER A 267 16.26 -6.85 11.87
CA SER A 267 17.10 -7.08 10.69
C SER A 267 18.53 -7.37 11.11
N ILE A 268 19.06 -8.51 10.66
CA ILE A 268 20.37 -9.02 11.05
C ILE A 268 21.19 -9.28 9.77
N PRO A 269 22.14 -8.42 9.42
CA PRO A 269 23.07 -8.68 8.33
C PRO A 269 24.15 -9.71 8.76
N VAL A 270 24.33 -10.76 7.95
CA VAL A 270 25.34 -11.81 8.16
C VAL A 270 26.02 -12.09 6.82
N GLY A 271 27.15 -11.43 6.56
CA GLY A 271 27.82 -11.52 5.26
C GLY A 271 26.94 -11.07 4.11
N GLU A 272 26.68 -11.95 3.15
CA GLU A 272 25.82 -11.69 1.98
C GLU A 272 24.32 -11.93 2.28
N ILE A 273 23.96 -12.27 3.52
CA ILE A 273 22.59 -12.60 3.90
C ILE A 273 22.07 -11.55 4.88
N VAL A 274 20.81 -11.16 4.71
CA VAL A 274 20.05 -10.38 5.71
C VAL A 274 18.89 -11.23 6.20
N ILE A 275 18.87 -11.53 7.49
CA ILE A 275 17.74 -12.21 8.13
C ILE A 275 16.79 -11.14 8.65
N ARG A 276 15.51 -11.25 8.33
CA ARG A 276 14.45 -10.35 8.79
C ARG A 276 13.42 -11.11 9.61
N GLY A 277 12.99 -10.50 10.69
CA GLY A 277 11.86 -10.99 11.49
C GLY A 277 10.87 -9.87 11.75
N GLU A 278 9.59 -10.19 11.78
CA GLU A 278 8.55 -9.24 12.16
C GLU A 278 7.46 -9.98 12.92
N VAL A 279 6.99 -9.40 14.03
CA VAL A 279 5.90 -9.95 14.82
C VAL A 279 4.90 -8.87 15.17
N ALA A 280 3.61 -9.21 15.22
CA ALA A 280 2.56 -8.29 15.65
C ALA A 280 1.39 -9.03 16.30
N ALA A 281 0.96 -8.55 17.46
CA ALA A 281 -0.26 -8.95 18.12
C ALA A 281 -1.34 -7.90 17.89
N TYR A 282 -2.48 -8.30 17.34
CA TYR A 282 -3.64 -7.44 17.11
C TYR A 282 -4.71 -7.74 18.17
N PHE A 283 -5.26 -6.70 18.76
CA PHE A 283 -6.30 -6.76 19.77
C PHE A 283 -7.55 -6.09 19.24
N GLY A 284 -8.63 -6.84 19.06
CA GLY A 284 -9.88 -6.33 18.51
C GLY A 284 -10.00 -6.45 16.99
N GLU A 285 -9.27 -7.38 16.35
CA GLU A 285 -9.42 -7.63 14.92
C GLU A 285 -10.79 -8.27 14.64
N PRO A 286 -11.65 -7.66 13.77
CA PRO A 286 -12.94 -8.23 13.43
C PRO A 286 -12.78 -9.43 12.52
N ILE A 287 -13.48 -10.53 12.82
CA ILE A 287 -13.52 -11.77 12.03
C ILE A 287 -14.98 -12.11 11.77
N ALA A 288 -15.38 -12.21 10.50
CA ALA A 288 -16.73 -12.59 10.10
C ALA A 288 -17.08 -14.00 10.59
N LEU A 289 -18.37 -14.23 10.90
CA LEU A 289 -18.88 -15.56 11.26
C LEU A 289 -19.37 -16.32 10.01
N LYS A 290 -19.21 -17.64 10.01
CA LYS A 290 -19.75 -18.54 8.97
C LYS A 290 -21.28 -18.44 8.94
N ASN A 291 -21.85 -18.27 7.74
CA ASN A 291 -23.30 -18.29 7.53
C ASN A 291 -24.09 -17.31 8.44
N SER A 292 -23.47 -16.19 8.80
CA SER A 292 -24.02 -15.19 9.70
C SER A 292 -23.88 -13.79 9.11
N ARG A 293 -24.67 -12.84 9.67
CA ARG A 293 -24.59 -11.40 9.37
C ARG A 293 -23.79 -10.67 10.46
N ASP A 294 -22.93 -11.39 11.18
CA ASP A 294 -22.23 -10.87 12.34
C ASP A 294 -20.74 -11.19 12.29
N TYR A 295 -19.99 -10.58 13.17
CA TYR A 295 -18.55 -10.75 13.32
C TYR A 295 -18.18 -10.75 14.80
N TRP A 296 -17.01 -11.32 15.11
CA TRP A 296 -16.45 -11.25 16.45
C TRP A 296 -15.10 -10.56 16.44
N LEU A 297 -14.85 -9.77 17.50
CA LEU A 297 -13.53 -9.21 17.74
C LEU A 297 -12.63 -10.28 18.36
N ARG A 298 -11.45 -10.47 17.77
CA ARG A 298 -10.48 -11.48 18.19
C ARG A 298 -9.12 -10.88 18.43
N LYS A 299 -8.31 -11.61 19.21
CA LYS A 299 -6.87 -11.38 19.28
C LYS A 299 -6.23 -12.26 18.23
N THR A 300 -5.30 -11.70 17.46
CA THR A 300 -4.52 -12.47 16.49
C THR A 300 -3.04 -12.20 16.68
N PHE A 301 -2.23 -13.19 16.38
CA PHE A 301 -0.79 -13.09 16.39
C PHE A 301 -0.26 -13.37 14.99
N ASN A 302 0.58 -12.48 14.50
CA ASN A 302 1.18 -12.55 13.18
C ASN A 302 2.70 -12.59 13.34
N ALA A 303 3.38 -13.47 12.63
CA ALA A 303 4.82 -13.59 12.61
C ALA A 303 5.32 -13.75 11.18
N LEU A 304 6.45 -13.15 10.86
CA LEU A 304 7.14 -13.25 9.58
C LEU A 304 8.61 -13.54 9.83
N LEU A 305 9.16 -14.46 9.03
CA LEU A 305 10.58 -14.69 8.88
C LEU A 305 10.95 -14.49 7.41
N GLY A 306 11.98 -13.70 7.15
CA GLY A 306 12.50 -13.40 5.82
C GLY A 306 14.01 -13.62 5.74
N ILE A 307 14.47 -13.99 4.57
CA ILE A 307 15.90 -14.11 4.23
C ILE A 307 16.12 -13.45 2.88
N ASP A 308 17.04 -12.47 2.85
CA ASP A 308 17.54 -11.89 1.63
C ASP A 308 18.98 -12.33 1.44
N TRP A 309 19.29 -12.93 0.32
CA TRP A 309 20.62 -13.38 -0.04
C TRP A 309 21.10 -12.67 -1.30
N TYR A 310 22.15 -11.87 -1.14
CA TYR A 310 22.84 -11.15 -2.21
C TYR A 310 24.00 -12.01 -2.71
N ALA A 311 23.67 -13.09 -3.43
CA ALA A 311 24.66 -14.00 -3.99
C ALA A 311 25.45 -13.29 -5.10
N GLY A 312 26.75 -13.54 -5.20
CA GLY A 312 27.61 -12.94 -6.20
C GLY A 312 27.04 -12.93 -7.63
N ASP A 313 27.70 -12.28 -8.58
CA ASP A 313 27.25 -12.15 -9.97
C ASP A 313 25.88 -11.47 -10.15
N ASN A 314 25.54 -10.50 -9.30
CA ASN A 314 24.31 -9.71 -9.35
C ASN A 314 23.01 -10.54 -9.18
N TRP A 315 23.07 -11.68 -8.51
CA TRP A 315 21.90 -12.43 -8.08
C TRP A 315 21.37 -11.89 -6.76
N THR A 316 20.04 -11.76 -6.65
CA THR A 316 19.34 -11.50 -5.40
C THR A 316 18.22 -12.52 -5.23
N PHE A 317 18.18 -13.16 -4.06
CA PHE A 317 17.14 -14.08 -3.64
C PHE A 317 16.50 -13.55 -2.37
N MET A 318 15.18 -13.43 -2.35
CA MET A 318 14.41 -13.02 -1.19
C MET A 318 13.32 -14.04 -0.95
N PHE A 319 13.20 -14.53 0.29
CA PHE A 319 12.16 -15.47 0.70
C PHE A 319 11.55 -15.01 2.01
N GLN A 320 10.23 -15.10 2.13
CA GLN A 320 9.52 -14.79 3.36
C GLN A 320 8.42 -15.83 3.61
N TYR A 321 8.25 -16.16 4.88
CA TYR A 321 7.14 -16.95 5.39
C TYR A 321 6.40 -16.14 6.45
N MET A 322 5.11 -15.94 6.26
CA MET A 322 4.23 -15.31 7.22
C MET A 322 3.22 -16.33 7.76
N HIS A 323 3.01 -16.29 9.05
CA HIS A 323 2.01 -17.10 9.74
C HIS A 323 1.13 -16.23 10.64
N LYS A 324 -0.17 -16.44 10.58
CA LYS A 324 -1.17 -15.78 11.42
C LYS A 324 -1.94 -16.82 12.21
N ILE A 325 -2.14 -16.54 13.50
CA ILE A 325 -2.90 -17.40 14.43
C ILE A 325 -4.03 -16.58 15.04
N ILE A 326 -5.26 -17.09 15.00
CA ILE A 326 -6.40 -16.52 15.72
C ILE A 326 -6.47 -17.16 17.10
N MET A 327 -6.35 -16.32 18.15
CA MET A 327 -6.47 -16.75 19.53
C MET A 327 -7.94 -16.98 19.89
N ASP A 328 -8.19 -17.89 20.82
CA ASP A 328 -9.56 -18.27 21.24
C ASP A 328 -10.46 -18.62 20.04
N TYR A 329 -9.89 -19.38 19.12
CA TYR A 329 -10.58 -19.79 17.89
C TYR A 329 -11.84 -20.59 18.17
N ARG A 330 -12.85 -20.40 17.33
CA ARG A 330 -14.10 -21.17 17.30
C ARG A 330 -14.45 -21.50 15.86
N GLU A 331 -14.94 -22.70 15.59
CA GLU A 331 -15.30 -23.16 14.24
C GLU A 331 -16.39 -22.33 13.56
N VAL A 332 -17.14 -21.53 14.32
CA VAL A 332 -18.13 -20.57 13.81
C VAL A 332 -17.49 -19.41 13.05
N LEU A 333 -16.19 -19.17 13.21
CA LEU A 333 -15.47 -18.13 12.48
C LEU A 333 -15.38 -18.46 10.98
N GLY A 334 -15.52 -17.46 10.14
CA GLY A 334 -15.52 -17.57 8.68
C GLY A 334 -14.14 -17.81 8.03
N THR A 335 -13.12 -18.01 8.85
CA THR A 335 -11.74 -18.29 8.41
C THR A 335 -11.13 -19.39 9.25
N GLU A 336 -10.01 -19.96 8.82
CA GLU A 336 -9.25 -20.96 9.57
C GLU A 336 -8.50 -20.32 10.75
N GLN A 337 -8.16 -21.11 11.77
CA GLN A 337 -7.40 -20.66 12.93
C GLN A 337 -6.00 -20.17 12.55
N ASN A 338 -5.36 -20.93 11.68
CA ASN A 338 -4.01 -20.68 11.20
C ASN A 338 -4.05 -20.37 9.73
N THR A 339 -3.33 -19.33 9.29
CA THR A 339 -3.17 -19.00 7.88
C THR A 339 -1.73 -18.67 7.59
N SER A 340 -1.25 -19.10 6.42
CA SER A 340 0.16 -18.97 6.04
C SER A 340 0.31 -18.45 4.62
N MET A 341 1.31 -17.59 4.43
CA MET A 341 1.68 -17.03 3.15
C MET A 341 3.19 -17.16 2.94
N LEU A 342 3.60 -17.61 1.76
CA LEU A 342 4.98 -17.58 1.32
C LEU A 342 5.14 -16.52 0.24
N THR A 343 6.24 -15.78 0.25
CA THR A 343 6.66 -14.94 -0.87
C THR A 343 8.08 -15.26 -1.26
N ALA A 344 8.38 -15.12 -2.55
CA ALA A 344 9.72 -15.27 -3.08
C ALA A 344 9.96 -14.23 -4.17
N ARG A 345 11.16 -13.64 -4.18
CA ARG A 345 11.67 -12.81 -5.28
C ARG A 345 13.05 -13.31 -5.67
N ILE A 346 13.24 -13.53 -6.94
CA ILE A 346 14.53 -13.88 -7.52
C ILE A 346 14.80 -12.86 -8.61
N SER A 347 15.97 -12.26 -8.60
CA SER A 347 16.38 -11.33 -9.66
C SER A 347 17.84 -11.49 -10.01
N LYS A 348 18.16 -11.17 -11.27
CA LYS A 348 19.52 -11.08 -11.80
C LYS A 348 19.66 -9.85 -12.67
N GLU A 349 20.73 -9.11 -12.47
CA GLU A 349 21.12 -8.03 -13.37
C GLU A 349 22.20 -8.54 -14.33
N VAL A 350 21.99 -8.28 -15.61
CA VAL A 350 22.87 -8.70 -16.72
C VAL A 350 23.15 -7.53 -17.65
N LEU A 351 23.99 -7.72 -18.69
CA LEU A 351 24.34 -6.68 -19.65
C LEU A 351 24.88 -5.41 -18.98
N ASN A 352 25.82 -5.55 -18.06
CA ASN A 352 26.38 -4.44 -17.26
C ASN A 352 25.28 -3.67 -16.50
N ASN A 353 24.34 -4.41 -15.89
CA ASN A 353 23.22 -3.89 -15.08
C ASN A 353 22.17 -3.10 -15.87
N THR A 354 22.20 -3.15 -17.21
CA THR A 354 21.18 -2.50 -18.05
C THR A 354 19.94 -3.36 -18.22
N LEU A 355 19.99 -4.67 -17.98
CA LEU A 355 18.85 -5.56 -18.03
C LEU A 355 18.68 -6.29 -16.68
N LYS A 356 17.55 -6.04 -16.00
CA LYS A 356 17.16 -6.77 -14.80
C LYS A 356 16.06 -7.76 -15.14
N LEU A 357 16.34 -9.04 -14.90
CA LEU A 357 15.37 -10.12 -14.97
C LEU A 357 14.89 -10.44 -13.56
N SER A 358 13.61 -10.58 -13.36
CA SER A 358 13.05 -10.89 -12.04
C SER A 358 11.83 -11.79 -12.10
N VAL A 359 11.62 -12.57 -11.05
CA VAL A 359 10.39 -13.30 -10.80
C VAL A 359 9.98 -13.05 -9.36
N TYR A 360 8.78 -12.54 -9.17
CA TYR A 360 8.14 -12.43 -7.86
C TYR A 360 7.00 -13.43 -7.76
N GLY A 361 6.83 -14.07 -6.61
CA GLY A 361 5.77 -15.02 -6.35
C GLY A 361 5.18 -14.88 -4.95
N MET A 362 3.88 -15.16 -4.84
CA MET A 362 3.16 -15.35 -3.58
C MET A 362 2.46 -16.70 -3.62
N PHE A 363 2.47 -17.41 -2.50
CA PHE A 363 1.77 -18.69 -2.35
C PHE A 363 0.97 -18.70 -1.05
N ASP A 364 -0.35 -18.73 -1.19
CA ASP A 364 -1.32 -18.92 -0.11
C ASP A 364 -1.40 -20.42 0.20
N VAL A 365 -0.79 -20.82 1.31
CA VAL A 365 -0.61 -22.24 1.68
C VAL A 365 -1.96 -22.91 1.94
N ASP A 366 -2.86 -22.22 2.65
CA ASP A 366 -4.13 -22.79 3.13
C ASP A 366 -5.15 -22.94 1.99
N ASN A 367 -5.14 -22.01 1.06
CA ASN A 367 -6.02 -22.02 -0.11
C ASN A 367 -5.40 -22.72 -1.32
N VAL A 368 -4.11 -23.10 -1.23
CA VAL A 368 -3.32 -23.62 -2.36
C VAL A 368 -3.43 -22.67 -3.55
N GLY A 369 -3.24 -21.38 -3.26
CA GLY A 369 -3.35 -20.30 -4.22
C GLY A 369 -1.99 -19.71 -4.57
N PHE A 370 -1.78 -19.26 -5.81
CA PHE A 370 -0.52 -18.66 -6.21
C PHE A 370 -0.71 -17.44 -7.11
N TYR A 371 0.25 -16.55 -7.00
CA TYR A 371 0.50 -15.44 -7.90
C TYR A 371 1.97 -15.45 -8.30
N VAL A 372 2.28 -15.31 -9.59
CA VAL A 372 3.65 -15.28 -10.12
C VAL A 372 3.78 -14.15 -11.13
N ARG A 373 4.80 -13.32 -10.97
CA ARG A 373 5.11 -12.16 -11.81
C ARG A 373 6.55 -12.19 -12.30
N PRO A 374 6.86 -12.81 -13.46
CA PRO A 374 8.11 -12.57 -14.15
C PRO A 374 8.11 -11.19 -14.80
N ALA A 375 9.27 -10.55 -14.82
CA ALA A 375 9.49 -9.26 -15.45
C ALA A 375 10.92 -9.15 -15.98
N ALA A 376 11.07 -8.34 -17.01
CA ALA A 376 12.33 -7.90 -17.59
C ALA A 376 12.30 -6.38 -17.69
N ASP A 377 13.19 -5.69 -16.99
CA ASP A 377 13.34 -4.24 -17.01
C ASP A 377 14.62 -3.89 -17.75
N TYR A 378 14.51 -3.19 -18.87
CA TYR A 378 15.63 -2.77 -19.69
C TYR A 378 15.83 -1.25 -19.61
N LEU A 379 17.00 -0.84 -19.12
CA LEU A 379 17.44 0.55 -19.12
C LEU A 379 17.97 0.90 -20.50
N LEU A 380 17.21 1.64 -21.28
CA LEU A 380 17.64 2.13 -22.59
C LEU A 380 18.75 3.20 -22.42
N ASN A 381 18.61 4.02 -21.38
CA ASN A 381 19.58 4.97 -20.86
C ASN A 381 19.20 5.31 -19.40
N ASP A 382 19.92 6.25 -18.78
CA ASP A 382 19.70 6.63 -17.36
C ASP A 382 18.30 7.20 -17.09
N GLN A 383 17.57 7.63 -18.11
CA GLN A 383 16.26 8.26 -17.99
C GLN A 383 15.11 7.34 -18.45
N ILE A 384 15.36 6.36 -19.33
CA ILE A 384 14.32 5.57 -19.97
C ILE A 384 14.43 4.10 -19.57
N THR A 385 13.36 3.58 -18.99
CA THR A 385 13.20 2.15 -18.71
C THR A 385 12.03 1.60 -19.51
N ILE A 386 12.23 0.45 -20.16
CA ILE A 386 11.19 -0.33 -20.80
C ILE A 386 11.08 -1.65 -20.06
N SER A 387 9.87 -1.97 -19.60
CA SER A 387 9.61 -3.20 -18.86
C SER A 387 8.59 -4.07 -19.59
N LEU A 388 8.81 -5.36 -19.58
CA LEU A 388 7.90 -6.39 -20.08
C LEU A 388 7.67 -7.42 -18.98
N GLY A 389 6.47 -7.95 -18.88
CA GLY A 389 6.19 -8.99 -17.91
C GLY A 389 4.82 -9.59 -18.03
N GLY A 390 4.46 -10.38 -17.03
CA GLY A 390 3.13 -10.96 -16.95
C GLY A 390 2.75 -11.26 -15.51
N ASP A 391 1.48 -11.52 -15.31
CA ASP A 391 0.87 -11.86 -14.02
C ASP A 391 0.07 -13.15 -14.18
N TRP A 392 0.48 -14.20 -13.49
CA TRP A 392 -0.19 -15.49 -13.47
C TRP A 392 -0.82 -15.74 -12.12
N LEU A 393 -2.14 -15.99 -12.14
CA LEU A 393 -2.90 -16.26 -10.92
C LEU A 393 -3.59 -17.63 -11.06
N GLY A 394 -3.63 -18.37 -9.95
CA GLY A 394 -4.27 -19.67 -9.91
C GLY A 394 -4.45 -20.20 -8.50
N GLY A 395 -5.04 -21.40 -8.40
CA GLY A 395 -5.21 -22.05 -7.12
C GLY A 395 -6.48 -22.86 -6.99
N ARG A 396 -6.68 -23.46 -5.82
CA ARG A 396 -7.89 -24.26 -5.50
C ARG A 396 -9.00 -23.42 -4.89
N ARG A 397 -8.65 -22.46 -4.04
CA ARG A 397 -9.58 -21.57 -3.30
C ARG A 397 -8.96 -20.17 -3.18
N GLY A 398 -9.68 -19.25 -2.56
CA GLY A 398 -9.18 -17.93 -2.18
C GLY A 398 -9.07 -16.93 -3.34
N THR A 399 -8.41 -15.81 -3.04
CA THR A 399 -8.31 -14.65 -3.93
C THR A 399 -7.65 -14.98 -5.27
N PHE A 400 -6.54 -15.70 -5.27
CA PHE A 400 -5.81 -16.01 -6.51
C PHE A 400 -6.62 -16.90 -7.46
N LYS A 401 -7.44 -17.82 -6.93
CA LYS A 401 -8.39 -18.59 -7.76
C LYS A 401 -9.48 -17.71 -8.35
N THR A 402 -10.01 -16.78 -7.56
CA THR A 402 -11.08 -15.87 -8.04
C THR A 402 -10.62 -15.10 -9.27
N TYR A 403 -9.38 -14.62 -9.26
CA TYR A 403 -8.81 -13.85 -10.35
C TYR A 403 -7.98 -14.67 -11.36
N LYS A 404 -8.07 -16.00 -11.38
CA LYS A 404 -7.28 -16.85 -12.29
C LYS A 404 -7.46 -16.52 -13.78
N LYS A 405 -8.64 -16.01 -14.16
CA LYS A 405 -8.92 -15.58 -15.54
C LYS A 405 -8.27 -14.25 -15.90
N ASN A 406 -7.79 -13.49 -14.91
CA ASN A 406 -7.13 -12.20 -15.08
C ASN A 406 -5.62 -12.36 -15.31
N THR A 407 -5.15 -13.58 -15.60
CA THR A 407 -3.77 -13.80 -16.09
C THR A 407 -3.52 -12.91 -17.30
N GLN A 408 -2.45 -12.12 -17.24
CA GLN A 408 -2.16 -11.07 -18.22
C GLN A 408 -0.68 -10.99 -18.58
N ILE A 409 -0.40 -10.41 -19.74
CA ILE A 409 0.92 -9.90 -20.12
C ILE A 409 0.86 -8.38 -20.17
N TRP A 410 1.95 -7.72 -19.90
CA TRP A 410 1.98 -6.28 -19.84
C TRP A 410 3.30 -5.69 -20.36
N VAL A 411 3.22 -4.42 -20.77
CA VAL A 411 4.36 -3.57 -21.14
C VAL A 411 4.25 -2.26 -20.38
N LYS A 412 5.40 -1.72 -19.95
CA LYS A 412 5.53 -0.43 -19.28
C LYS A 412 6.71 0.33 -19.88
N GLY A 413 6.49 1.58 -20.25
CA GLY A 413 7.54 2.54 -20.56
C GLY A 413 7.59 3.60 -19.48
N LYS A 414 8.76 3.99 -19.01
CA LYS A 414 8.95 5.05 -18.01
C LYS A 414 10.10 5.94 -18.39
N TYR A 415 9.86 7.27 -18.37
CA TYR A 415 10.85 8.32 -18.59
C TYR A 415 10.95 9.18 -17.35
N PHE A 416 12.15 9.36 -16.83
CA PHE A 416 12.48 10.19 -15.67
C PHE A 416 13.13 11.50 -16.11
N PHE A 417 12.84 12.61 -15.43
CA PHE A 417 13.41 13.94 -15.67
C PHE A 417 13.64 14.71 -14.38
#